data_7686975d3cddc16adbd624856b1c3cd1
#
_entry.id   7686975d3cddc16adbd624856b1c3cd1
#
_cell.length_a   1.000
_cell.length_b   1.000
_cell.length_c   1.000
_cell.angle_alpha   90.00
_cell.angle_beta   90.00
_cell.angle_gamma   90.00
#
_symmetry.space_group_name_H-M   'P 1'
#
loop_
_entity.id
_entity.type
_entity.pdbx_description
1 polymer ?
#
loop_
_entity_poly.entity_id
_entity_poly.type
_entity_poly.pdbx_seq_one_letter_code
_entity_poly.pdbx_strand_id
1 'polypeptide(L)'
;MNVKEFSTVSSTNDTVPRILVVGGGYAGFYTAWKLEKHLRRGEAEVTIVDPLPYMTYQPFLPEVAAGSIEARHAVVALRRHLKRTNVLTAKVTGIDHANKVATITPPVGEPFQQEYDQIVVTAGSVSRTFPIPGIADNAIGLKTIEEAVAIRDRLMSNFDKAALLPPGPERDRLLTVVVVGGGFAGIEVFAELRSLASALL
;
A
#
# COMPACT_ATOMS: atom_id res chain seq x y z
N MET A 1 11.10 -20.54 16.06
CA MET A 1 10.83 -19.11 15.83
C MET A 1 10.41 -18.54 17.17
N ASN A 2 11.35 -17.86 17.90
CA ASN A 2 11.07 -17.38 19.26
C ASN A 2 10.20 -16.13 19.19
N VAL A 3 8.98 -16.25 19.70
CA VAL A 3 8.14 -15.10 20.05
C VAL A 3 8.74 -14.51 21.31
N LYS A 4 9.39 -13.34 21.20
CA LYS A 4 9.83 -12.58 22.36
C LYS A 4 8.58 -12.05 23.08
N GLU A 5 8.40 -12.45 24.31
CA GLU A 5 7.43 -11.83 25.22
C GLU A 5 7.74 -10.34 25.35
N PHE A 6 6.75 -9.52 25.05
CA PHE A 6 6.81 -8.08 25.30
C PHE A 6 6.53 -7.85 26.78
N SER A 7 7.59 -7.82 27.58
CA SER A 7 7.49 -7.37 28.98
C SER A 7 7.49 -5.85 29.01
N THR A 8 6.52 -5.27 29.68
CA THR A 8 6.51 -3.88 30.12
C THR A 8 7.69 -3.64 31.05
N VAL A 9 8.74 -2.98 30.58
CA VAL A 9 9.85 -2.53 31.42
C VAL A 9 9.67 -1.04 31.68
N SER A 10 9.29 -0.72 32.89
CA SER A 10 9.47 0.58 33.51
C SER A 10 10.84 0.59 34.20
N SER A 11 11.78 1.43 33.75
CA SER A 11 12.80 2.02 34.61
C SER A 11 13.62 3.10 33.93
N THR A 12 13.87 4.11 34.65
CA THR A 12 14.65 5.33 34.44
C THR A 12 16.12 5.05 34.07
N ASN A 13 16.59 5.88 33.12
CA ASN A 13 17.92 6.36 32.76
C ASN A 13 18.46 5.92 31.41
N ASP A 14 18.83 6.92 30.62
CA ASP A 14 19.42 6.87 29.28
C ASP A 14 18.58 6.04 28.28
N THR A 15 17.32 6.40 28.17
CA THR A 15 16.45 5.75 27.19
C THR A 15 16.84 6.20 25.80
N VAL A 16 17.31 5.23 25.01
CA VAL A 16 17.52 5.41 23.58
C VAL A 16 16.27 6.02 22.96
N PRO A 17 16.36 7.16 22.24
CA PRO A 17 15.20 7.81 21.64
C PRO A 17 14.41 6.86 20.73
N ARG A 18 13.10 6.87 20.87
CA ARG A 18 12.19 6.02 20.10
C ARG A 18 11.55 6.83 18.97
N ILE A 19 11.79 6.40 17.74
CA ILE A 19 11.24 7.04 16.54
C ILE A 19 10.16 6.12 15.98
N LEU A 20 8.92 6.61 15.94
CA LEU A 20 7.78 5.91 15.36
C LEU A 20 7.49 6.44 13.96
N VAL A 21 7.53 5.58 12.95
CA VAL A 21 7.14 5.89 11.57
C VAL A 21 5.78 5.26 11.29
N VAL A 22 4.78 6.09 11.03
CA VAL A 22 3.40 5.68 10.75
C VAL A 22 3.19 5.62 9.24
N GLY A 23 3.05 4.41 8.71
CA GLY A 23 2.94 4.14 7.28
C GLY A 23 4.26 3.66 6.66
N GLY A 24 4.19 2.50 5.98
CA GLY A 24 5.32 1.82 5.33
C GLY A 24 5.36 2.03 3.81
N GLY A 25 4.60 3.00 3.29
CA GLY A 25 4.66 3.41 1.90
C GLY A 25 5.98 4.12 1.54
N TYR A 26 6.00 4.84 0.44
CA TYR A 26 7.22 5.49 -0.09
C TYR A 26 7.95 6.32 0.96
N ALA A 27 7.27 7.31 1.54
CA ALA A 27 7.90 8.23 2.48
C ALA A 27 8.37 7.51 3.75
N GLY A 28 7.53 6.61 4.31
CA GLY A 28 7.87 5.89 5.54
C GLY A 28 9.01 4.90 5.35
N PHE A 29 8.97 4.10 4.28
CA PHE A 29 10.04 3.17 3.97
C PHE A 29 11.39 3.88 3.81
N TYR A 30 11.44 4.94 2.99
CA TYR A 30 12.70 5.67 2.79
C TYR A 30 13.14 6.43 4.03
N THR A 31 12.21 6.90 4.89
CA THR A 31 12.55 7.48 6.19
C THR A 31 13.25 6.44 7.06
N ALA A 32 12.63 5.29 7.28
CA ALA A 32 13.21 4.22 8.10
C ALA A 32 14.56 3.73 7.52
N TRP A 33 14.63 3.53 6.21
CA TRP A 33 15.84 3.08 5.53
C TRP A 33 17.00 4.10 5.64
N LYS A 34 16.72 5.40 5.54
CA LYS A 34 17.72 6.45 5.74
C LYS A 34 18.14 6.53 7.21
N LEU A 35 17.21 6.42 8.15
CA LEU A 35 17.54 6.37 9.57
C LEU A 35 18.47 5.20 9.89
N GLU A 36 18.22 4.00 9.35
CA GLU A 36 19.14 2.86 9.49
C GLU A 36 20.56 3.14 9.00
N LYS A 37 20.71 3.94 7.95
CA LYS A 37 22.02 4.27 7.36
C LYS A 37 22.78 5.35 8.13
N HIS A 38 22.07 6.30 8.71
CA HIS A 38 22.69 7.47 9.33
C HIS A 38 22.86 7.32 10.84
N LEU A 39 21.94 6.61 11.50
CA LEU A 39 22.04 6.37 12.95
C LEU A 39 23.07 5.28 13.25
N ARG A 40 23.86 5.50 14.32
CA ARG A 40 24.72 4.49 14.91
C ARG A 40 23.87 3.45 15.66
N ARG A 41 24.42 2.29 15.91
CA ARG A 41 23.73 1.28 16.75
C ARG A 41 23.55 1.82 18.16
N GLY A 42 22.30 1.77 18.66
CA GLY A 42 21.93 2.26 19.99
C GLY A 42 21.70 3.78 20.06
N GLU A 43 21.81 4.53 18.98
CA GLU A 43 21.54 5.97 18.96
C GLU A 43 20.05 6.30 18.95
N ALA A 44 19.24 5.47 18.31
CA ALA A 44 17.79 5.51 18.39
C ALA A 44 17.18 4.14 18.07
N GLU A 45 15.99 3.88 18.58
CA GLU A 45 15.16 2.74 18.22
C GLU A 45 14.09 3.20 17.22
N VAL A 46 14.10 2.60 16.02
CA VAL A 46 13.16 2.94 14.96
C VAL A 46 12.11 1.85 14.82
N THR A 47 10.83 2.23 14.92
CA THR A 47 9.69 1.35 14.68
C THR A 47 8.87 1.90 13.51
N ILE A 48 8.55 1.06 12.54
CA ILE A 48 7.63 1.38 11.44
C ILE A 48 6.37 0.54 11.56
N VAL A 49 5.21 1.15 11.42
CA VAL A 49 3.90 0.50 11.52
C VAL A 49 3.14 0.70 10.21
N ASP A 50 2.76 -0.39 9.57
CA ASP A 50 1.92 -0.37 8.36
C ASP A 50 1.01 -1.61 8.33
N PRO A 51 -0.24 -1.50 7.86
CA PRO A 51 -1.12 -2.65 7.66
C PRO A 51 -0.56 -3.70 6.70
N LEU A 52 0.28 -3.28 5.75
CA LEU A 52 0.91 -4.14 4.75
C LEU A 52 2.38 -4.42 5.10
N PRO A 53 2.88 -5.64 4.89
CA PRO A 53 4.28 -5.99 5.15
C PRO A 53 5.25 -5.51 4.06
N TYR A 54 4.74 -4.71 3.11
CA TYR A 54 5.49 -4.22 1.94
C TYR A 54 5.12 -2.78 1.57
N MET A 55 6.04 -2.11 0.93
CA MET A 55 5.80 -0.87 0.20
C MET A 55 5.37 -1.21 -1.24
N THR A 56 4.31 -0.60 -1.74
CA THR A 56 3.91 -0.67 -3.15
C THR A 56 4.70 0.36 -3.96
N TYR A 57 5.38 -0.08 -5.02
CA TYR A 57 5.96 0.80 -6.01
C TYR A 57 4.88 1.23 -7.01
N GLN A 58 4.12 2.24 -6.61
CA GLN A 58 2.93 2.70 -7.34
C GLN A 58 3.14 3.00 -8.83
N PRO A 59 4.31 3.53 -9.29
CA PRO A 59 4.53 3.74 -10.73
C PRO A 59 4.39 2.49 -11.60
N PHE A 60 4.48 1.29 -11.03
CA PHE A 60 4.30 0.03 -11.78
C PHE A 60 2.87 -0.54 -11.74
N LEU A 61 1.94 0.16 -11.11
CA LEU A 61 0.55 -0.31 -11.06
C LEU A 61 -0.15 -0.36 -12.43
N PRO A 62 0.09 0.57 -13.38
CA PRO A 62 -0.43 0.45 -14.73
C PRO A 62 0.01 -0.84 -15.44
N GLU A 63 1.29 -1.19 -15.36
CA GLU A 63 1.85 -2.41 -15.95
C GLU A 63 1.31 -3.67 -15.27
N VAL A 64 1.09 -3.63 -13.94
CA VAL A 64 0.42 -4.72 -13.21
C VAL A 64 -1.02 -4.87 -13.69
N ALA A 65 -1.74 -3.76 -13.88
CA ALA A 65 -3.13 -3.75 -14.35
C ALA A 65 -3.26 -4.25 -15.80
N ALA A 66 -2.21 -4.15 -16.61
CA ALA A 66 -2.15 -4.71 -17.94
C ALA A 66 -1.52 -6.12 -17.99
N GLY A 67 -1.01 -6.63 -16.86
CA GLY A 67 -0.32 -7.92 -16.84
C GLY A 67 1.06 -7.92 -17.49
N SER A 68 1.62 -6.76 -17.82
CA SER A 68 2.96 -6.60 -18.39
C SER A 68 4.05 -6.99 -17.40
N ILE A 69 3.78 -6.82 -16.10
CA ILE A 69 4.63 -7.29 -14.99
C ILE A 69 3.81 -8.02 -13.93
N GLU A 70 4.46 -8.92 -13.23
CA GLU A 70 3.89 -9.62 -12.09
C GLU A 70 3.71 -8.68 -10.89
N ALA A 71 2.57 -8.78 -10.18
CA ALA A 71 2.26 -7.98 -9.01
C ALA A 71 3.38 -7.98 -7.95
N ARG A 72 4.05 -9.12 -7.76
CA ARG A 72 5.18 -9.28 -6.83
C ARG A 72 6.38 -8.37 -7.15
N HIS A 73 6.53 -7.93 -8.40
CA HIS A 73 7.61 -7.05 -8.82
C HIS A 73 7.33 -5.57 -8.52
N ALA A 74 6.08 -5.24 -8.24
CA ALA A 74 5.68 -3.89 -7.84
C ALA A 74 5.64 -3.70 -6.30
N VAL A 75 6.18 -4.65 -5.53
CA VAL A 75 6.24 -4.57 -4.06
C VAL A 75 7.65 -4.72 -3.53
N VAL A 76 7.93 -4.01 -2.44
CA VAL A 76 9.21 -4.06 -1.71
C VAL A 76 8.92 -4.49 -0.28
N ALA A 77 9.29 -5.71 0.08
CA ALA A 77 9.07 -6.26 1.42
C ALA A 77 9.85 -5.47 2.47
N LEU A 78 9.16 -4.88 3.44
CA LEU A 78 9.77 -4.01 4.48
C LEU A 78 10.86 -4.75 5.25
N ARG A 79 10.56 -5.92 5.81
CA ARG A 79 11.52 -6.72 6.62
C ARG A 79 12.72 -7.23 5.83
N ARG A 80 12.62 -7.30 4.49
CA ARG A 80 13.75 -7.69 3.65
C ARG A 80 14.82 -6.60 3.59
N HIS A 81 14.42 -5.34 3.63
CA HIS A 81 15.28 -4.18 3.44
C HIS A 81 15.61 -3.43 4.74
N LEU A 82 14.66 -3.42 5.69
CA LEU A 82 14.82 -2.81 7.00
C LEU A 82 15.34 -3.86 7.99
N LYS A 83 16.62 -3.80 8.32
CA LYS A 83 17.31 -4.83 9.14
C LYS A 83 17.43 -4.45 10.60
N ARG A 84 17.37 -3.15 10.90
CA ARG A 84 17.51 -2.61 12.26
C ARG A 84 16.23 -1.96 12.77
N THR A 85 15.29 -1.68 11.86
CA THR A 85 13.98 -1.12 12.18
C THR A 85 13.04 -2.23 12.64
N ASN A 86 12.33 -1.98 13.74
CA ASN A 86 11.24 -2.84 14.17
C ASN A 86 10.04 -2.64 13.24
N VAL A 87 9.64 -3.66 12.48
CA VAL A 87 8.53 -3.60 11.53
C VAL A 87 7.29 -4.25 12.15
N LEU A 88 6.25 -3.46 12.40
CA LEU A 88 4.97 -3.91 12.90
C LEU A 88 3.93 -3.91 11.76
N THR A 89 3.42 -5.11 11.43
CA THR A 89 2.30 -5.23 10.48
C THR A 89 1.01 -5.03 11.25
N ALA A 90 0.57 -3.78 11.34
CA ALA A 90 -0.56 -3.34 12.17
C ALA A 90 -1.06 -1.98 11.67
N LYS A 91 -2.18 -1.52 12.20
CA LYS A 91 -2.76 -0.21 11.91
C LYS A 91 -2.58 0.72 13.10
N VAL A 92 -2.10 1.94 12.86
CA VAL A 92 -2.17 3.02 13.86
C VAL A 92 -3.59 3.58 13.82
N THR A 93 -4.32 3.45 14.92
CA THR A 93 -5.72 3.86 15.02
C THR A 93 -5.93 5.12 15.88
N GLY A 94 -4.92 5.53 16.64
CA GLY A 94 -4.94 6.75 17.43
C GLY A 94 -3.53 7.27 17.70
N ILE A 95 -3.41 8.58 17.86
CA ILE A 95 -2.17 9.25 18.27
C ILE A 95 -2.51 10.27 19.34
N ASP A 96 -2.02 10.05 20.55
CA ASP A 96 -2.00 11.04 21.61
C ASP A 96 -0.62 11.70 21.65
N HIS A 97 -0.50 12.81 20.93
CA HIS A 97 0.79 13.48 20.81
C HIS A 97 1.22 14.20 22.10
N ALA A 98 0.27 14.61 22.94
CA ALA A 98 0.58 15.25 24.21
C ALA A 98 1.30 14.29 25.15
N ASN A 99 0.86 13.02 25.17
CA ASN A 99 1.44 11.97 25.98
C ASN A 99 2.48 11.11 25.23
N LYS A 100 2.77 11.44 23.94
CA LYS A 100 3.74 10.70 23.11
C LYS A 100 3.41 9.22 22.97
N VAL A 101 2.14 8.87 22.77
CA VAL A 101 1.65 7.50 22.67
C VAL A 101 0.81 7.33 21.40
N ALA A 102 1.01 6.22 20.69
CA ALA A 102 0.19 5.80 19.57
C ALA A 102 -0.53 4.49 19.89
N THR A 103 -1.79 4.38 19.51
CA THR A 103 -2.58 3.14 19.60
C THR A 103 -2.34 2.30 18.36
N ILE A 104 -1.84 1.09 18.55
CA ILE A 104 -1.55 0.12 17.50
C ILE A 104 -2.59 -0.99 17.57
N THR A 105 -3.27 -1.22 16.44
CA THR A 105 -4.25 -2.30 16.31
C THR A 105 -3.69 -3.35 15.36
N PRO A 106 -3.27 -4.52 15.86
CA PRO A 106 -2.80 -5.62 15.04
C PRO A 106 -3.97 -6.30 14.31
N PRO A 107 -3.72 -7.07 13.23
CA PRO A 107 -4.76 -7.82 12.53
C PRO A 107 -5.36 -8.94 13.38
N VAL A 108 -4.63 -9.41 14.39
CA VAL A 108 -5.08 -10.42 15.36
C VAL A 108 -4.55 -10.03 16.74
N GLY A 109 -5.40 -10.09 17.76
CA GLY A 109 -5.08 -9.71 19.14
C GLY A 109 -5.65 -8.34 19.51
N GLU A 110 -5.40 -7.92 20.74
CA GLU A 110 -5.93 -6.66 21.28
C GLU A 110 -5.05 -5.47 20.87
N PRO A 111 -5.64 -4.27 20.75
CA PRO A 111 -4.89 -3.03 20.58
C PRO A 111 -3.93 -2.80 21.75
N PHE A 112 -2.76 -2.25 21.47
CA PHE A 112 -1.76 -1.88 22.47
C PHE A 112 -1.22 -0.48 22.25
N GLN A 113 -0.56 0.06 23.28
CA GLN A 113 0.05 1.39 23.27
C GLN A 113 1.52 1.28 22.89
N GLN A 114 1.94 2.14 21.97
CA GLN A 114 3.33 2.31 21.55
C GLN A 114 3.79 3.72 21.91
N GLU A 115 4.70 3.81 22.87
CA GLU A 115 5.33 5.08 23.21
C GLU A 115 6.36 5.49 22.16
N TYR A 116 6.54 6.79 21.97
CA TYR A 116 7.54 7.37 21.08
C TYR A 116 8.05 8.71 21.62
N ASP A 117 9.25 9.09 21.24
CA ASP A 117 9.83 10.40 21.50
C ASP A 117 9.67 11.30 20.26
N GLN A 118 9.79 10.71 19.08
CA GLN A 118 9.57 11.37 17.80
C GLN A 118 8.62 10.52 16.95
N ILE A 119 7.75 11.19 16.19
CA ILE A 119 6.82 10.54 15.26
C ILE A 119 6.93 11.13 13.86
N VAL A 120 6.93 10.26 12.85
CA VAL A 120 6.89 10.64 11.44
C VAL A 120 5.62 10.08 10.83
N VAL A 121 4.67 10.93 10.48
CA VAL A 121 3.38 10.52 9.91
C VAL A 121 3.47 10.49 8.40
N THR A 122 3.39 9.30 7.81
CA THR A 122 3.49 9.01 6.37
C THR A 122 2.36 8.10 5.91
N ALA A 123 1.15 8.34 6.41
CA ALA A 123 -0.03 7.51 6.20
C ALA A 123 -0.53 7.46 4.73
N GLY A 124 0.09 8.23 3.84
CA GLY A 124 -0.25 8.26 2.41
C GLY A 124 -1.61 8.90 2.14
N SER A 125 -2.30 8.38 1.14
CA SER A 125 -3.61 8.87 0.72
C SER A 125 -4.45 7.72 0.16
N VAL A 126 -5.76 7.86 0.25
CA VAL A 126 -6.73 6.94 -0.38
C VAL A 126 -7.28 7.54 -1.68
N SER A 127 -7.78 6.69 -2.57
CA SER A 127 -8.51 7.14 -3.76
C SER A 127 -9.73 7.94 -3.34
N ARG A 128 -9.88 9.13 -3.91
CA ARG A 128 -11.06 9.95 -3.74
C ARG A 128 -11.89 9.88 -5.00
N THR A 129 -13.12 9.41 -4.88
CA THR A 129 -14.10 9.47 -5.96
C THR A 129 -14.76 10.85 -5.99
N PHE A 130 -14.92 11.41 -7.18
CA PHE A 130 -15.77 12.59 -7.34
C PHE A 130 -17.24 12.20 -7.18
N PRO A 131 -18.12 13.12 -6.73
CA PRO A 131 -19.56 12.88 -6.57
C PRO A 131 -20.28 12.84 -7.93
N ILE A 132 -19.79 11.98 -8.82
CA ILE A 132 -20.39 11.71 -10.13
C ILE A 132 -21.18 10.41 -9.99
N PRO A 133 -22.48 10.39 -10.37
CA PRO A 133 -23.29 9.20 -10.28
C PRO A 133 -22.65 7.98 -10.94
N GLY A 134 -22.62 6.85 -10.24
CA GLY A 134 -22.09 5.59 -10.71
C GLY A 134 -20.58 5.39 -10.59
N ILE A 135 -19.77 6.42 -10.33
CA ILE A 135 -18.31 6.24 -10.17
C ILE A 135 -18.01 5.45 -8.89
N ALA A 136 -18.56 5.85 -7.76
CA ALA A 136 -18.29 5.20 -6.49
C ALA A 136 -18.67 3.71 -6.49
N ASP A 137 -19.72 3.34 -7.23
CA ASP A 137 -20.26 1.99 -7.24
C ASP A 137 -19.61 1.07 -8.28
N ASN A 138 -19.04 1.63 -9.35
CA ASN A 138 -18.61 0.87 -10.53
C ASN A 138 -17.11 0.99 -10.85
N ALA A 139 -16.45 2.06 -10.43
CA ALA A 139 -15.05 2.27 -10.74
C ALA A 139 -14.14 1.50 -9.77
N ILE A 140 -13.00 1.03 -10.30
CA ILE A 140 -11.90 0.47 -9.51
C ILE A 140 -10.81 1.52 -9.46
N GLY A 141 -10.26 1.78 -8.28
CA GLY A 141 -9.11 2.66 -8.10
C GLY A 141 -7.82 2.03 -8.65
N LEU A 142 -6.73 2.83 -8.67
CA LEU A 142 -5.41 2.33 -9.03
C LEU A 142 -4.37 2.87 -8.04
N LYS A 143 -4.43 2.39 -6.81
CA LYS A 143 -3.51 2.75 -5.72
C LYS A 143 -2.90 1.57 -5.01
N THR A 144 -3.50 0.41 -5.12
CA THR A 144 -3.06 -0.82 -4.47
C THR A 144 -2.82 -1.92 -5.50
N ILE A 145 -2.07 -2.93 -5.10
CA ILE A 145 -1.82 -4.13 -5.93
C ILE A 145 -3.13 -4.86 -6.23
N GLU A 146 -4.01 -4.95 -5.24
CA GLU A 146 -5.30 -5.63 -5.35
C GLU A 146 -6.19 -4.95 -6.39
N GLU A 147 -6.22 -3.62 -6.41
CA GLU A 147 -6.95 -2.84 -7.41
C GLU A 147 -6.39 -3.08 -8.82
N ALA A 148 -5.06 -3.06 -8.99
CA ALA A 148 -4.43 -3.32 -10.28
C ALA A 148 -4.73 -4.74 -10.80
N VAL A 149 -4.64 -5.74 -9.94
CA VAL A 149 -4.99 -7.13 -10.26
C VAL A 149 -6.47 -7.26 -10.60
N ALA A 150 -7.36 -6.60 -9.85
CA ALA A 150 -8.80 -6.63 -10.12
C ALA A 150 -9.14 -6.00 -11.47
N ILE A 151 -8.44 -4.93 -11.88
CA ILE A 151 -8.60 -4.32 -13.22
C ILE A 151 -8.22 -5.33 -14.30
N ARG A 152 -7.03 -5.95 -14.18
CA ARG A 152 -6.56 -6.97 -15.13
C ARG A 152 -7.55 -8.11 -15.28
N ASP A 153 -7.93 -8.71 -14.17
CA ASP A 153 -8.78 -9.90 -14.16
C ASP A 153 -10.18 -9.58 -14.70
N ARG A 154 -10.71 -8.40 -14.41
CA ARG A 154 -11.98 -7.92 -14.98
C ARG A 154 -11.89 -7.75 -16.50
N LEU A 155 -10.82 -7.13 -16.99
CA LEU A 155 -10.63 -6.93 -18.44
C LEU A 155 -10.54 -8.28 -19.14
N MET A 156 -9.67 -9.19 -18.71
CA MET A 156 -9.51 -10.52 -19.29
C MET A 156 -10.82 -11.30 -19.29
N SER A 157 -11.52 -11.35 -18.14
CA SER A 157 -12.83 -12.01 -18.04
C SER A 157 -13.89 -11.41 -18.97
N ASN A 158 -13.87 -10.10 -19.19
CA ASN A 158 -14.79 -9.45 -20.10
C ASN A 158 -14.50 -9.82 -21.55
N PHE A 159 -13.23 -9.91 -21.95
CA PHE A 159 -12.83 -10.37 -23.29
C PHE A 159 -13.25 -11.81 -23.54
N ASP A 160 -13.00 -12.71 -22.58
CA ASP A 160 -13.42 -14.12 -22.68
C ASP A 160 -14.95 -14.24 -22.88
N LYS A 161 -15.73 -13.50 -22.09
CA LYS A 161 -17.19 -13.46 -22.23
C LYS A 161 -17.63 -12.89 -23.57
N ALA A 162 -17.01 -11.80 -24.00
CA ALA A 162 -17.35 -11.15 -25.28
C ALA A 162 -17.04 -12.04 -26.48
N ALA A 163 -16.01 -12.89 -26.42
CA ALA A 163 -15.67 -13.83 -27.47
C ALA A 163 -16.77 -14.89 -27.72
N LEU A 164 -17.62 -15.15 -26.73
CA LEU A 164 -18.74 -16.11 -26.82
C LEU A 164 -20.05 -15.44 -27.31
N LEU A 165 -20.07 -14.13 -27.44
CA LEU A 165 -21.28 -13.40 -27.82
C LEU A 165 -21.25 -12.97 -29.29
N PRO A 166 -22.43 -12.98 -29.99
CA PRO A 166 -22.54 -12.38 -31.30
C PRO A 166 -22.34 -10.84 -31.20
N PRO A 167 -22.01 -10.17 -32.30
CA PRO A 167 -21.98 -8.71 -32.36
C PRO A 167 -23.30 -8.09 -31.85
N GLY A 168 -23.18 -7.10 -30.96
CA GLY A 168 -24.35 -6.46 -30.38
C GLY A 168 -24.02 -5.69 -29.07
N PRO A 169 -25.01 -4.99 -28.50
CA PRO A 169 -24.80 -4.07 -27.39
C PRO A 169 -24.15 -4.69 -26.13
N GLU A 170 -24.47 -5.95 -25.86
CA GLU A 170 -23.88 -6.61 -24.69
C GLU A 170 -22.41 -6.93 -24.88
N ARG A 171 -22.02 -7.42 -26.06
CA ARG A 171 -20.62 -7.63 -26.42
C ARG A 171 -19.86 -6.30 -26.40
N ASP A 172 -20.42 -5.26 -26.98
CA ASP A 172 -19.79 -3.94 -27.04
C ASP A 172 -19.59 -3.38 -25.62
N ARG A 173 -20.55 -3.57 -24.70
CA ARG A 173 -20.43 -3.19 -23.30
C ARG A 173 -19.26 -3.90 -22.60
N LEU A 174 -19.07 -5.18 -22.85
CA LEU A 174 -17.95 -5.94 -22.25
C LEU A 174 -16.60 -5.50 -22.80
N LEU A 175 -16.54 -5.06 -24.04
CA LEU A 175 -15.32 -4.59 -24.70
C LEU A 175 -15.07 -3.08 -24.50
N THR A 176 -15.97 -2.38 -23.79
CA THR A 176 -15.81 -0.97 -23.49
C THR A 176 -15.14 -0.75 -22.15
N VAL A 177 -14.00 -0.07 -22.15
CA VAL A 177 -13.26 0.34 -20.96
C VAL A 177 -13.27 1.86 -20.86
N VAL A 178 -13.67 2.37 -19.69
CA VAL A 178 -13.70 3.81 -19.41
C VAL A 178 -12.66 4.12 -18.34
N VAL A 179 -11.73 5.02 -18.66
CA VAL A 179 -10.75 5.54 -17.70
C VAL A 179 -11.22 6.92 -17.23
N VAL A 180 -11.42 7.06 -15.93
CA VAL A 180 -11.88 8.32 -15.32
C VAL A 180 -10.70 9.10 -14.78
N GLY A 181 -10.36 10.19 -15.45
CA GLY A 181 -9.26 11.08 -15.10
C GLY A 181 -8.12 11.06 -16.12
N GLY A 182 -7.75 12.26 -16.59
CA GLY A 182 -6.66 12.50 -17.57
C GLY A 182 -5.33 12.91 -16.94
N GLY A 183 -5.08 12.59 -15.67
CA GLY A 183 -3.77 12.76 -15.05
C GLY A 183 -2.77 11.68 -15.50
N PHE A 184 -1.51 11.78 -15.06
CA PHE A 184 -0.44 10.84 -15.45
C PHE A 184 -0.86 9.37 -15.29
N ALA A 185 -1.32 8.97 -14.11
CA ALA A 185 -1.75 7.59 -13.86
C ALA A 185 -2.90 7.14 -14.78
N GLY A 186 -3.85 8.03 -15.09
CA GLY A 186 -4.96 7.72 -16.00
C GLY A 186 -4.49 7.50 -17.42
N ILE A 187 -3.55 8.30 -17.90
CA ILE A 187 -2.97 8.16 -19.26
C ILE A 187 -2.11 6.90 -19.34
N GLU A 188 -1.30 6.63 -18.32
CA GLU A 188 -0.44 5.44 -18.24
C GLU A 188 -1.28 4.15 -18.24
N VAL A 189 -2.29 4.06 -17.36
CA VAL A 189 -3.16 2.88 -17.33
C VAL A 189 -3.96 2.72 -18.61
N PHE A 190 -4.42 3.81 -19.24
CA PHE A 190 -5.11 3.74 -20.52
C PHE A 190 -4.22 3.15 -21.62
N ALA A 191 -2.95 3.59 -21.70
CA ALA A 191 -2.00 3.09 -22.68
C ALA A 191 -1.70 1.60 -22.46
N GLU A 192 -1.46 1.20 -21.23
CA GLU A 192 -1.19 -0.19 -20.85
C GLU A 192 -2.39 -1.11 -21.11
N LEU A 193 -3.60 -0.71 -20.70
CA LEU A 193 -4.82 -1.49 -20.98
C LEU A 193 -5.13 -1.59 -22.48
N ARG A 194 -4.83 -0.55 -23.27
CA ARG A 194 -4.95 -0.61 -24.73
C ARG A 194 -3.97 -1.63 -25.32
N SER A 195 -2.73 -1.67 -24.81
CA SER A 195 -1.72 -2.64 -25.26
C SER A 195 -2.18 -4.07 -24.95
N LEU A 196 -2.69 -4.32 -23.75
CA LEU A 196 -3.27 -5.62 -23.37
C LEU A 196 -4.45 -5.98 -24.27
N ALA A 197 -5.40 -5.07 -24.47
CA ALA A 197 -6.57 -5.30 -25.34
C ALA A 197 -6.16 -5.66 -26.77
N SER A 198 -5.14 -4.97 -27.32
CA SER A 198 -4.63 -5.27 -28.67
C SER A 198 -3.91 -6.63 -28.76
N ALA A 199 -3.40 -7.16 -27.68
CA ALA A 199 -2.79 -8.49 -27.64
C ALA A 199 -3.83 -9.61 -27.47
N LEU A 200 -5.04 -9.30 -27.00
CA LEU A 200 -6.15 -10.24 -26.80
C LEU A 200 -7.07 -10.35 -28.04
N LEU A 201 -7.01 -9.41 -28.96
CA LEU A 201 -7.81 -9.37 -30.21
C LEU A 201 -7.08 -10.01 -31.37
#